data_7965c9d7d50ba0b9bae985544f2f1a06
#
_entry.id   7965c9d7d50ba0b9bae985544f2f1a06
#
_cell.length_a   1.000
_cell.length_b   1.000
_cell.length_c   1.000
_cell.angle_alpha   90.00
_cell.angle_beta   90.00
_cell.angle_gamma   90.00
#
_symmetry.space_group_name_H-M   'P 1'
#
loop_
_entity.id
_entity.type
_entity.pdbx_description
1 polymer ?
#
loop_
_entity_poly.entity_id
_entity_poly.type
_entity_poly.pdbx_seq_one_letter_code
_entity_poly.pdbx_strand_id
1 'polypeptide(L)'
;LTHKPVSERRKGIIVCTWEGIFANPYIIITDTTYLTAFAVILSASNPVIAFIGGIGFLVRIFQLLGAYLVEHYGNRKRFAVLTGIGARLTWLFVVATGIIWHGNADVILLVFTGVTFVAKIFETMLGMGWMSWATDLIPNRLRGKYFGFRLSIMAVVNVITTYAIGFMLDLFKSFGNEADGYLVMLVIASLCGLITILLFQKQYEPPFHPAPDRKFQRDVWLPLQDEQFRPVIIFNLLWAIAQGVALVFFTVQMISVLQMSFTQIALFNII
;
A
#
# COMPACT_ATOMS: atom_id res chain seq x y z
N LEU A 1 14.85 24.67 -28.11
CA LEU A 1 14.07 24.10 -26.98
C LEU A 1 12.76 23.57 -27.50
N THR A 2 12.70 22.29 -27.79
CA THR A 2 11.67 21.59 -28.54
C THR A 2 10.35 21.46 -27.76
N HIS A 3 9.22 21.73 -28.39
CA HIS A 3 7.83 21.61 -27.90
C HIS A 3 7.40 20.19 -27.43
N LYS A 4 8.31 19.20 -27.47
CA LYS A 4 8.08 17.83 -27.00
C LYS A 4 7.72 17.69 -25.50
N PRO A 5 8.22 18.48 -24.55
CA PRO A 5 8.01 18.21 -23.12
C PRO A 5 6.58 18.45 -22.62
N VAL A 6 5.81 19.37 -23.23
CA VAL A 6 4.44 19.68 -22.77
C VAL A 6 3.46 18.55 -23.11
N SER A 7 3.56 17.99 -24.32
CA SER A 7 2.73 16.86 -24.77
C SER A 7 3.00 15.60 -23.94
N GLU A 8 4.28 15.26 -23.71
CA GLU A 8 4.66 14.10 -22.93
C GLU A 8 4.26 14.24 -21.45
N ARG A 9 4.40 15.43 -20.88
CA ARG A 9 3.96 15.74 -19.52
C ARG A 9 2.45 15.57 -19.34
N ARG A 10 1.64 16.05 -20.32
CA ARG A 10 0.19 15.87 -20.31
C ARG A 10 -0.21 14.40 -20.38
N LYS A 11 0.43 13.61 -21.24
CA LYS A 11 0.24 12.15 -21.28
C LYS A 11 0.62 11.51 -19.95
N GLY A 12 1.76 11.92 -19.36
CA GLY A 12 2.20 11.42 -18.05
C GLY A 12 1.17 11.67 -16.94
N ILE A 13 0.51 12.83 -16.91
CA ILE A 13 -0.56 13.16 -15.95
C ILE A 13 -1.77 12.23 -16.12
N ILE A 14 -2.17 11.94 -17.37
CA ILE A 14 -3.25 11.01 -17.66
C ILE A 14 -2.89 9.59 -17.20
N VAL A 15 -1.68 9.14 -17.52
CA VAL A 15 -1.17 7.83 -17.08
C VAL A 15 -1.12 7.74 -15.56
N CYS A 16 -0.71 8.81 -14.86
CA CYS A 16 -0.69 8.87 -13.39
C CYS A 16 -2.10 8.75 -12.78
N THR A 17 -3.14 9.25 -13.46
CA THR A 17 -4.53 9.07 -13.02
C THR A 17 -4.98 7.62 -13.20
N TRP A 18 -4.72 7.01 -14.36
CA TRP A 18 -5.01 5.61 -14.60
C TRP A 18 -4.25 4.67 -13.66
N GLU A 19 -2.99 4.98 -13.40
CA GLU A 19 -2.19 4.25 -12.41
C GLU A 19 -2.91 4.25 -11.05
N GLY A 20 -3.38 5.39 -10.59
CA GLY A 20 -4.12 5.47 -9.34
C GLY A 20 -5.39 4.63 -9.32
N ILE A 21 -6.15 4.58 -10.43
CA ILE A 21 -7.36 3.76 -10.53
C ILE A 21 -7.05 2.27 -10.30
N PHE A 22 -5.94 1.77 -10.84
CA PHE A 22 -5.53 0.37 -10.64
C PHE A 22 -4.71 0.15 -9.35
N ALA A 23 -4.00 1.16 -8.86
CA ALA A 23 -3.29 1.07 -7.59
C ALA A 23 -4.25 1.00 -6.40
N ASN A 24 -5.39 1.69 -6.46
CA ASN A 24 -6.32 1.79 -5.34
C ASN A 24 -6.93 0.44 -4.94
N PRO A 25 -7.44 -0.42 -5.85
CA PRO A 25 -7.85 -1.78 -5.50
C PRO A 25 -6.75 -2.59 -4.83
N TYR A 26 -5.52 -2.52 -5.34
CA TYR A 26 -4.38 -3.17 -4.69
C TYR A 26 -4.20 -2.69 -3.25
N ILE A 27 -4.17 -1.37 -3.04
CA ILE A 27 -3.97 -0.75 -1.72
C ILE A 27 -5.08 -1.17 -0.75
N ILE A 28 -6.35 -1.16 -1.20
CA ILE A 28 -7.49 -1.54 -0.37
C ILE A 28 -7.40 -3.01 0.03
N ILE A 29 -7.18 -3.90 -0.93
CA ILE A 29 -7.12 -5.34 -0.69
C ILE A 29 -5.98 -5.70 0.25
N THR A 30 -4.85 -5.01 0.17
CA THR A 30 -3.70 -5.22 1.03
C THR A 30 -3.68 -4.29 2.25
N ASP A 31 -4.80 -3.68 2.58
CA ASP A 31 -4.94 -2.88 3.79
C ASP A 31 -5.00 -3.75 5.05
N THR A 32 -4.64 -3.15 6.17
CA THR A 32 -4.60 -3.80 7.49
C THR A 32 -5.89 -4.54 7.83
N THR A 33 -7.06 -3.99 7.48
CA THR A 33 -8.36 -4.58 7.75
C THR A 33 -8.50 -5.98 7.15
N TYR A 34 -8.25 -6.11 5.84
CA TYR A 34 -8.37 -7.40 5.15
C TYR A 34 -7.26 -8.37 5.52
N LEU A 35 -6.02 -7.87 5.74
CA LEU A 35 -4.91 -8.72 6.16
C LEU A 35 -5.13 -9.28 7.58
N THR A 36 -5.64 -8.46 8.49
CA THR A 36 -6.01 -8.90 9.85
C THR A 36 -7.18 -9.89 9.81
N ALA A 37 -8.18 -9.63 8.98
CA ALA A 37 -9.33 -10.53 8.81
C ALA A 37 -8.89 -11.91 8.28
N PHE A 38 -7.97 -11.96 7.32
CA PHE A 38 -7.43 -13.23 6.82
C PHE A 38 -6.65 -13.98 7.89
N ALA A 39 -5.85 -13.29 8.72
CA ALA A 39 -5.17 -13.91 9.85
C ALA A 39 -6.15 -14.53 10.86
N VAL A 40 -7.28 -13.86 11.13
CA VAL A 40 -8.35 -14.39 12.01
C VAL A 40 -8.94 -15.68 11.41
N ILE A 41 -9.23 -15.71 10.12
CA ILE A 41 -9.77 -16.90 9.43
C ILE A 41 -8.79 -18.07 9.46
N LEU A 42 -7.49 -17.78 9.36
CA LEU A 42 -6.43 -18.79 9.52
C LEU A 42 -6.20 -19.19 10.99
N SER A 43 -7.07 -18.74 11.92
CA SER A 43 -6.99 -19.05 13.36
C SER A 43 -5.67 -18.60 13.99
N ALA A 44 -5.10 -17.50 13.51
CA ALA A 44 -3.87 -16.94 14.06
C ALA A 44 -4.03 -16.55 15.53
N SER A 45 -2.97 -16.72 16.32
CA SER A 45 -2.95 -16.26 17.70
C SER A 45 -2.97 -14.72 17.80
N ASN A 46 -3.47 -14.18 18.90
CA ASN A 46 -3.55 -12.74 19.13
C ASN A 46 -2.23 -11.98 18.90
N PRO A 47 -1.05 -12.49 19.31
CA PRO A 47 0.23 -11.84 19.01
C PRO A 47 0.54 -11.78 17.51
N VAL A 48 0.20 -12.83 16.73
CA VAL A 48 0.41 -12.86 15.27
C VAL A 48 -0.52 -11.89 14.59
N ILE A 49 -1.79 -11.83 15.00
CA ILE A 49 -2.77 -10.86 14.50
C ILE A 49 -2.29 -9.43 14.77
N ALA A 50 -1.84 -9.14 15.99
CA ALA A 50 -1.31 -7.83 16.37
C ALA A 50 -0.06 -7.47 15.54
N PHE A 51 0.83 -8.45 15.29
CA PHE A 51 2.01 -8.24 14.46
C PHE A 51 1.63 -7.91 13.02
N ILE A 52 0.76 -8.73 12.37
CA ILE A 52 0.31 -8.51 10.99
C ILE A 52 -0.35 -7.12 10.86
N GLY A 53 -1.26 -6.78 11.77
CA GLY A 53 -1.93 -5.48 11.76
C GLY A 53 -0.99 -4.30 12.04
N GLY A 54 0.07 -4.52 12.82
CA GLY A 54 1.08 -3.53 13.16
C GLY A 54 2.20 -3.37 12.12
N ILE A 55 2.35 -4.30 11.16
CA ILE A 55 3.43 -4.28 10.15
C ILE A 55 3.49 -2.92 9.44
N GLY A 56 2.34 -2.38 9.02
CA GLY A 56 2.27 -1.10 8.32
C GLY A 56 2.89 0.06 9.08
N PHE A 57 2.86 0.04 10.42
CA PHE A 57 3.52 1.04 11.27
C PHE A 57 5.02 0.75 11.41
N LEU A 58 5.41 -0.50 11.60
CA LEU A 58 6.80 -0.90 11.76
C LEU A 58 7.66 -0.58 10.52
N VAL A 59 7.12 -0.84 9.33
CA VAL A 59 7.85 -0.64 8.08
C VAL A 59 7.98 0.83 7.66
N ARG A 60 7.32 1.76 8.34
CA ARG A 60 7.45 3.21 8.03
C ARG A 60 8.89 3.72 8.09
N ILE A 61 9.74 3.11 8.89
CA ILE A 61 11.16 3.46 8.94
C ILE A 61 11.85 3.32 7.58
N PHE A 62 11.38 2.38 6.74
CA PHE A 62 11.90 2.18 5.39
C PHE A 62 11.53 3.32 4.41
N GLN A 63 10.65 4.27 4.81
CA GLN A 63 10.41 5.50 4.05
C GLN A 63 11.69 6.33 3.95
N LEU A 64 12.45 6.39 5.03
CA LEU A 64 13.73 7.12 5.07
C LEU A 64 14.74 6.50 4.11
N LEU A 65 14.82 5.15 4.10
CA LEU A 65 15.67 4.42 3.17
C LEU A 65 15.21 4.64 1.71
N GLY A 66 13.89 4.58 1.46
CA GLY A 66 13.32 4.84 0.14
C GLY A 66 13.63 6.24 -0.37
N ALA A 67 13.47 7.27 0.46
CA ALA A 67 13.78 8.65 0.13
C ALA A 67 15.29 8.82 -0.19
N TYR A 68 16.16 8.24 0.63
CA TYR A 68 17.59 8.27 0.40
C TYR A 68 17.99 7.60 -0.92
N LEU A 69 17.48 6.40 -1.21
CA LEU A 69 17.78 5.67 -2.43
C LEU A 69 17.30 6.41 -3.68
N VAL A 70 16.13 7.04 -3.63
CA VAL A 70 15.61 7.87 -4.73
C VAL A 70 16.54 9.05 -5.02
N GLU A 71 17.00 9.73 -3.98
CA GLU A 71 17.90 10.88 -4.14
C GLU A 71 19.32 10.47 -4.57
N HIS A 72 19.80 9.34 -4.05
CA HIS A 72 21.15 8.85 -4.39
C HIS A 72 21.26 8.35 -5.83
N TYR A 73 20.30 7.53 -6.28
CA TYR A 73 20.34 6.94 -7.63
C TYR A 73 19.72 7.82 -8.72
N GLY A 74 18.89 8.77 -8.38
CA GLY A 74 18.34 9.76 -9.29
C GLY A 74 17.36 9.25 -10.36
N ASN A 75 16.98 7.97 -10.34
CA ASN A 75 16.06 7.35 -11.31
C ASN A 75 14.79 6.87 -10.60
N ARG A 76 13.85 7.78 -10.43
CA ARG A 76 12.58 7.53 -9.70
C ARG A 76 11.70 6.50 -10.38
N LYS A 77 11.65 6.52 -11.69
CA LYS A 77 10.88 5.58 -12.51
C LYS A 77 11.37 4.14 -12.30
N ARG A 78 12.69 3.92 -12.43
CA ARG A 78 13.29 2.59 -12.22
C ARG A 78 13.09 2.12 -10.79
N PHE A 79 13.27 3.01 -9.82
CA PHE A 79 13.03 2.74 -8.41
C PHE A 79 11.57 2.32 -8.16
N ALA A 80 10.59 3.09 -8.68
CA ALA A 80 9.17 2.79 -8.52
C ALA A 80 8.77 1.46 -9.20
N VAL A 81 9.34 1.15 -10.36
CA VAL A 81 9.10 -0.14 -11.04
C VAL A 81 9.65 -1.30 -10.21
N LEU A 82 10.89 -1.23 -9.73
CA LEU A 82 11.52 -2.32 -8.97
C LEU A 82 10.84 -2.55 -7.63
N THR A 83 10.60 -1.49 -6.86
CA THR A 83 9.87 -1.58 -5.58
C THR A 83 8.41 -1.98 -5.80
N GLY A 84 7.80 -1.52 -6.89
CA GLY A 84 6.48 -1.94 -7.32
C GLY A 84 6.38 -3.44 -7.61
N ILE A 85 7.36 -4.03 -8.31
CA ILE A 85 7.44 -5.47 -8.54
C ILE A 85 7.51 -6.21 -7.19
N GLY A 86 8.43 -5.78 -6.30
CA GLY A 86 8.56 -6.39 -4.98
C GLY A 86 7.28 -6.29 -4.14
N ALA A 87 6.59 -5.14 -4.15
CA ALA A 87 5.36 -4.97 -3.39
C ALA A 87 4.19 -5.82 -3.90
N ARG A 88 4.07 -6.02 -5.21
CA ARG A 88 2.86 -6.56 -5.84
C ARG A 88 2.94 -8.04 -6.16
N LEU A 89 4.11 -8.54 -6.59
CA LEU A 89 4.25 -9.94 -6.98
C LEU A 89 4.51 -10.87 -5.79
N THR A 90 4.98 -10.36 -4.66
CA THR A 90 5.20 -11.18 -3.46
C THR A 90 3.92 -11.84 -2.96
N TRP A 91 2.74 -11.24 -3.18
CA TRP A 91 1.47 -11.85 -2.79
C TRP A 91 1.15 -13.16 -3.52
N LEU A 92 1.71 -13.36 -4.72
CA LEU A 92 1.57 -14.62 -5.45
C LEU A 92 2.22 -15.81 -4.73
N PHE A 93 3.19 -15.56 -3.84
CA PHE A 93 3.73 -16.62 -2.98
C PHE A 93 2.70 -17.12 -1.97
N VAL A 94 1.87 -16.23 -1.42
CA VAL A 94 0.75 -16.64 -0.53
C VAL A 94 -0.26 -17.46 -1.31
N VAL A 95 -0.62 -17.02 -2.52
CA VAL A 95 -1.56 -17.74 -3.39
C VAL A 95 -1.00 -19.13 -3.74
N ALA A 96 0.27 -19.21 -4.16
CA ALA A 96 0.91 -20.47 -4.47
C ALA A 96 0.95 -21.42 -3.25
N THR A 97 1.25 -20.86 -2.05
CA THR A 97 1.23 -21.64 -0.82
C THR A 97 -0.17 -22.16 -0.50
N GLY A 98 -1.20 -21.31 -0.64
CA GLY A 98 -2.59 -21.74 -0.43
C GLY A 98 -3.04 -22.87 -1.36
N ILE A 99 -2.58 -22.85 -2.61
CA ILE A 99 -2.88 -23.91 -3.58
C ILE A 99 -2.11 -25.22 -3.26
N ILE A 100 -0.79 -25.12 -2.96
CA ILE A 100 0.08 -26.28 -2.77
C ILE A 100 -0.20 -26.96 -1.41
N TRP A 101 -0.40 -26.18 -0.35
CA TRP A 101 -0.65 -26.67 1.02
C TRP A 101 -2.10 -26.40 1.46
N HIS A 102 -3.05 -26.63 0.55
CA HIS A 102 -4.48 -26.46 0.84
C HIS A 102 -4.87 -27.24 2.11
N GLY A 103 -5.49 -26.52 3.07
CA GLY A 103 -5.89 -27.09 4.36
C GLY A 103 -4.83 -27.01 5.47
N ASN A 104 -3.59 -26.59 5.18
CA ASN A 104 -2.58 -26.36 6.21
C ASN A 104 -2.50 -24.88 6.57
N ALA A 105 -3.35 -24.44 7.51
CA ALA A 105 -3.45 -23.04 7.92
C ALA A 105 -2.13 -22.49 8.49
N ASP A 106 -1.34 -23.30 9.21
CA ASP A 106 -0.09 -22.86 9.83
C ASP A 106 0.97 -22.48 8.79
N VAL A 107 1.11 -23.27 7.72
CA VAL A 107 2.06 -22.99 6.62
C VAL A 107 1.62 -21.74 5.88
N ILE A 108 0.33 -21.63 5.57
CA ILE A 108 -0.21 -20.44 4.90
C ILE A 108 0.01 -19.20 5.77
N LEU A 109 -0.26 -19.27 7.07
CA LEU A 109 -0.09 -18.17 8.00
C LEU A 109 1.37 -17.72 8.13
N LEU A 110 2.31 -18.65 8.17
CA LEU A 110 3.74 -18.37 8.23
C LEU A 110 4.20 -17.60 6.98
N VAL A 111 3.86 -18.12 5.80
CA VAL A 111 4.21 -17.48 4.52
C VAL A 111 3.51 -16.14 4.37
N PHE A 112 2.21 -16.08 4.71
CA PHE A 112 1.43 -14.85 4.68
C PHE A 112 2.04 -13.75 5.54
N THR A 113 2.46 -14.07 6.77
CA THR A 113 3.09 -13.11 7.68
C THR A 113 4.41 -12.58 7.12
N GLY A 114 5.28 -13.47 6.63
CA GLY A 114 6.56 -13.10 6.01
C GLY A 114 6.38 -12.25 4.75
N VAL A 115 5.48 -12.66 3.88
CA VAL A 115 5.14 -11.93 2.63
C VAL A 115 4.57 -10.57 2.94
N THR A 116 3.65 -10.46 3.91
CA THR A 116 3.08 -9.17 4.32
C THR A 116 4.19 -8.21 4.75
N PHE A 117 5.13 -8.67 5.56
CA PHE A 117 6.24 -7.84 6.01
C PHE A 117 7.10 -7.34 4.83
N VAL A 118 7.50 -8.22 3.93
CA VAL A 118 8.33 -7.89 2.76
C VAL A 118 7.58 -6.98 1.78
N ALA A 119 6.32 -7.32 1.47
CA ALA A 119 5.50 -6.53 0.55
C ALA A 119 5.29 -5.10 1.07
N LYS A 120 5.02 -4.94 2.38
CA LYS A 120 4.83 -3.62 3.00
C LYS A 120 6.11 -2.78 3.06
N ILE A 121 7.29 -3.39 3.19
CA ILE A 121 8.57 -2.67 3.03
C ILE A 121 8.66 -2.06 1.63
N PHE A 122 8.48 -2.88 0.59
CA PHE A 122 8.55 -2.40 -0.79
C PHE A 122 7.47 -1.37 -1.11
N GLU A 123 6.25 -1.54 -0.61
CA GLU A 123 5.15 -0.59 -0.78
C GLU A 123 5.47 0.78 -0.15
N THR A 124 6.03 0.77 1.05
CA THR A 124 6.44 1.96 1.78
C THR A 124 7.55 2.72 1.05
N MET A 125 8.54 2.01 0.51
CA MET A 125 9.60 2.60 -0.30
C MET A 125 9.06 3.15 -1.63
N LEU A 126 8.17 2.39 -2.30
CA LEU A 126 7.50 2.81 -3.53
C LEU A 126 6.77 4.14 -3.33
N GLY A 127 6.03 4.29 -2.22
CA GLY A 127 5.27 5.49 -1.90
C GLY A 127 6.12 6.76 -1.91
N MET A 128 7.35 6.69 -1.40
CA MET A 128 8.28 7.82 -1.39
C MET A 128 8.76 8.18 -2.81
N GLY A 129 9.16 7.19 -3.59
CA GLY A 129 9.57 7.40 -4.99
C GLY A 129 8.43 7.96 -5.86
N TRP A 130 7.23 7.41 -5.70
CA TRP A 130 6.04 7.85 -6.41
C TRP A 130 5.66 9.30 -6.05
N MET A 131 5.65 9.66 -4.77
CA MET A 131 5.28 11.01 -4.33
C MET A 131 6.24 12.06 -4.88
N SER A 132 7.55 11.81 -4.81
CA SER A 132 8.56 12.68 -5.42
C SER A 132 8.35 12.84 -6.93
N TRP A 133 8.07 11.75 -7.62
CA TRP A 133 7.83 11.76 -9.07
C TRP A 133 6.53 12.47 -9.44
N ALA A 134 5.42 12.16 -8.77
CA ALA A 134 4.11 12.74 -9.04
C ALA A 134 4.09 14.26 -8.80
N THR A 135 4.75 14.74 -7.74
CA THR A 135 4.81 16.18 -7.45
C THR A 135 5.55 16.97 -8.52
N ASP A 136 6.61 16.41 -9.11
CA ASP A 136 7.36 17.07 -10.17
C ASP A 136 6.68 16.94 -11.55
N LEU A 137 5.92 15.86 -11.74
CA LEU A 137 5.14 15.67 -12.95
C LEU A 137 4.07 16.76 -13.11
N ILE A 138 3.47 17.21 -11.99
CA ILE A 138 2.36 18.14 -12.01
C ILE A 138 2.85 19.58 -11.80
N PRO A 139 2.54 20.53 -12.70
CA PRO A 139 2.91 21.93 -12.52
C PRO A 139 2.36 22.51 -11.22
N ASN A 140 3.16 23.30 -10.50
CA ASN A 140 2.80 23.85 -9.18
C ASN A 140 1.41 24.51 -9.15
N ARG A 141 1.05 25.25 -10.21
CA ARG A 141 -0.25 25.92 -10.35
C ARG A 141 -1.43 24.96 -10.40
N LEU A 142 -1.22 23.71 -10.83
CA LEU A 142 -2.28 22.72 -11.05
C LEU A 142 -2.28 21.64 -9.99
N ARG A 143 -1.29 21.60 -9.07
CA ARG A 143 -1.13 20.52 -8.08
C ARG A 143 -2.39 20.33 -7.24
N GLY A 144 -2.90 21.38 -6.62
CA GLY A 144 -4.10 21.28 -5.77
C GLY A 144 -5.32 20.79 -6.56
N LYS A 145 -5.56 21.34 -7.76
CA LYS A 145 -6.68 20.94 -8.62
C LYS A 145 -6.55 19.49 -9.09
N TYR A 146 -5.36 19.07 -9.49
CA TYR A 146 -5.12 17.71 -9.94
C TYR A 146 -5.26 16.69 -8.83
N PHE A 147 -4.60 16.90 -7.68
CA PHE A 147 -4.68 15.97 -6.56
C PHE A 147 -6.10 15.92 -5.99
N GLY A 148 -6.82 17.04 -5.91
CA GLY A 148 -8.23 17.05 -5.51
C GLY A 148 -9.09 16.21 -6.46
N PHE A 149 -8.95 16.39 -7.78
CA PHE A 149 -9.64 15.57 -8.79
C PHE A 149 -9.26 14.09 -8.70
N ARG A 150 -7.95 13.80 -8.56
CA ARG A 150 -7.47 12.43 -8.40
C ARG A 150 -8.03 11.77 -7.13
N LEU A 151 -8.03 12.48 -6.00
CA LEU A 151 -8.61 11.96 -4.75
C LEU A 151 -10.11 11.66 -4.89
N SER A 152 -10.87 12.49 -5.60
CA SER A 152 -12.29 12.22 -5.84
C SER A 152 -12.51 10.95 -6.66
N ILE A 153 -11.71 10.72 -7.70
CA ILE A 153 -11.75 9.45 -8.46
C ILE A 153 -11.38 8.27 -7.55
N MET A 154 -10.31 8.42 -6.76
CA MET A 154 -9.88 7.34 -5.86
C MET A 154 -10.95 7.03 -4.81
N ALA A 155 -11.68 8.03 -4.30
CA ALA A 155 -12.78 7.81 -3.37
C ALA A 155 -13.89 6.96 -4.00
N VAL A 156 -14.27 7.24 -5.25
CA VAL A 156 -15.26 6.41 -5.97
C VAL A 156 -14.75 4.98 -6.18
N VAL A 157 -13.51 4.83 -6.64
CA VAL A 157 -12.88 3.51 -6.82
C VAL A 157 -12.78 2.76 -5.50
N ASN A 158 -12.47 3.47 -4.39
CA ASN A 158 -12.45 2.90 -3.05
C ASN A 158 -13.80 2.30 -2.67
N VAL A 159 -14.87 3.06 -2.77
CA VAL A 159 -16.24 2.59 -2.45
C VAL A 159 -16.59 1.35 -3.26
N ILE A 160 -16.38 1.39 -4.58
CA ILE A 160 -16.70 0.28 -5.48
C ILE A 160 -15.87 -0.96 -5.12
N THR A 161 -14.56 -0.80 -4.92
CA THR A 161 -13.66 -1.92 -4.62
C THR A 161 -13.99 -2.54 -3.27
N THR A 162 -14.14 -1.71 -2.24
CA THR A 162 -14.40 -2.16 -0.87
C THR A 162 -15.70 -2.93 -0.80
N TYR A 163 -16.77 -2.43 -1.46
CA TYR A 163 -18.05 -3.13 -1.53
C TYR A 163 -17.94 -4.44 -2.33
N ALA A 164 -17.31 -4.42 -3.49
CA ALA A 164 -17.17 -5.59 -4.35
C ALA A 164 -16.37 -6.72 -3.66
N ILE A 165 -15.29 -6.37 -2.96
CA ILE A 165 -14.47 -7.34 -2.20
C ILE A 165 -15.26 -7.88 -1.01
N GLY A 166 -15.93 -7.02 -0.23
CA GLY A 166 -16.78 -7.47 0.89
C GLY A 166 -17.86 -8.45 0.44
N PHE A 167 -18.58 -8.12 -0.64
CA PHE A 167 -19.59 -9.00 -1.22
C PHE A 167 -19.01 -10.33 -1.72
N MET A 168 -17.85 -10.29 -2.40
CA MET A 168 -17.16 -11.48 -2.86
C MET A 168 -16.77 -12.39 -1.69
N LEU A 169 -16.21 -11.84 -0.62
CA LEU A 169 -15.82 -12.61 0.57
C LEU A 169 -17.04 -13.22 1.28
N ASP A 170 -18.16 -12.50 1.40
CA ASP A 170 -19.39 -13.03 1.96
C ASP A 170 -19.95 -14.19 1.10
N LEU A 171 -19.81 -14.10 -0.23
CA LEU A 171 -20.19 -15.18 -1.15
C LEU A 171 -19.33 -16.42 -0.91
N PHE A 172 -18.01 -16.30 -0.84
CA PHE A 172 -17.12 -17.42 -0.53
C PHE A 172 -17.41 -18.01 0.87
N LYS A 173 -17.74 -17.17 1.84
CA LYS A 173 -18.16 -17.60 3.18
C LYS A 173 -19.43 -18.45 3.12
N SER A 174 -20.42 -18.07 2.31
CA SER A 174 -21.66 -18.83 2.17
C SER A 174 -21.45 -20.24 1.57
N PHE A 175 -20.35 -20.45 0.82
CA PHE A 175 -19.93 -21.75 0.31
C PHE A 175 -18.99 -22.52 1.26
N GLY A 176 -18.66 -21.97 2.41
CA GLY A 176 -17.72 -22.57 3.38
C GLY A 176 -16.24 -22.48 2.97
N ASN A 177 -15.90 -21.66 1.98
CA ASN A 177 -14.56 -21.54 1.39
C ASN A 177 -13.96 -20.14 1.64
N GLU A 178 -14.04 -19.63 2.86
CA GLU A 178 -13.59 -18.28 3.19
C GLU A 178 -12.10 -18.03 2.82
N ALA A 179 -11.22 -19.00 3.11
CA ALA A 179 -9.80 -18.87 2.81
C ALA A 179 -9.52 -18.74 1.29
N ASP A 180 -10.25 -19.49 0.47
CA ASP A 180 -10.10 -19.40 -1.00
C ASP A 180 -10.55 -18.03 -1.52
N GLY A 181 -11.58 -17.43 -0.91
CA GLY A 181 -12.00 -16.06 -1.20
C GLY A 181 -10.86 -15.06 -1.02
N TYR A 182 -10.07 -15.20 0.05
CA TYR A 182 -8.89 -14.35 0.28
C TYR A 182 -7.77 -14.62 -0.73
N LEU A 183 -7.54 -15.87 -1.14
CA LEU A 183 -6.56 -16.17 -2.19
C LEU A 183 -6.96 -15.52 -3.52
N VAL A 184 -8.24 -15.61 -3.90
CA VAL A 184 -8.77 -14.94 -5.10
C VAL A 184 -8.61 -13.42 -5.00
N MET A 185 -8.90 -12.83 -3.84
CA MET A 185 -8.69 -11.41 -3.56
C MET A 185 -7.22 -11.00 -3.78
N LEU A 186 -6.25 -11.78 -3.31
CA LEU A 186 -4.82 -11.51 -3.49
C LEU A 186 -4.39 -11.64 -4.97
N VAL A 187 -5.00 -12.55 -5.74
CA VAL A 187 -4.79 -12.62 -7.20
C VAL A 187 -5.28 -11.33 -7.88
N ILE A 188 -6.48 -10.87 -7.54
CA ILE A 188 -7.03 -9.60 -8.07
C ILE A 188 -6.11 -8.44 -7.73
N ALA A 189 -5.63 -8.36 -6.48
CA ALA A 189 -4.67 -7.32 -6.06
C ALA A 189 -3.39 -7.38 -6.90
N SER A 190 -2.82 -8.59 -7.09
CA SER A 190 -1.60 -8.77 -7.88
C SER A 190 -1.79 -8.38 -9.35
N LEU A 191 -2.93 -8.70 -9.95
CA LEU A 191 -3.26 -8.30 -11.33
C LEU A 191 -3.40 -6.77 -11.47
N CYS A 192 -4.15 -6.13 -10.56
CA CYS A 192 -4.24 -4.67 -10.52
C CYS A 192 -2.86 -4.04 -10.30
N GLY A 193 -2.06 -4.63 -9.42
CA GLY A 193 -0.67 -4.22 -9.18
C GLY A 193 0.22 -4.32 -10.41
N LEU A 194 0.13 -5.41 -11.18
CA LEU A 194 0.86 -5.57 -12.45
C LEU A 194 0.51 -4.48 -13.47
N ILE A 195 -0.78 -4.14 -13.58
CA ILE A 195 -1.21 -3.03 -14.46
C ILE A 195 -0.54 -1.73 -14.01
N THR A 196 -0.42 -1.45 -12.71
CA THR A 196 0.26 -0.23 -12.24
C THR A 196 1.74 -0.21 -12.60
N ILE A 197 2.43 -1.35 -12.57
CA ILE A 197 3.84 -1.45 -12.98
C ILE A 197 3.98 -1.12 -14.47
N LEU A 198 3.10 -1.64 -15.32
CA LEU A 198 3.09 -1.35 -16.76
C LEU A 198 2.80 0.14 -17.03
N LEU A 199 1.92 0.76 -16.22
CA LEU A 199 1.63 2.19 -16.30
C LEU A 199 2.83 3.03 -15.86
N PHE A 200 3.57 2.65 -14.82
CA PHE A 200 4.81 3.31 -14.44
C PHE A 200 5.84 3.32 -15.58
N GLN A 201 5.95 2.23 -16.34
CA GLN A 201 6.86 2.18 -17.49
C GLN A 201 6.47 3.17 -18.60
N LYS A 202 5.18 3.48 -18.74
CA LYS A 202 4.65 4.44 -19.74
C LYS A 202 4.62 5.88 -19.24
N GLN A 203 4.74 6.11 -17.93
CA GLN A 203 4.64 7.43 -17.34
C GLN A 203 5.90 8.25 -17.65
N TYR A 204 5.71 9.52 -18.02
CA TYR A 204 6.82 10.45 -18.24
C TYR A 204 7.51 10.79 -16.93
N GLU A 205 8.84 10.73 -16.93
CA GLU A 205 9.67 11.14 -15.80
C GLU A 205 10.28 12.51 -16.08
N PRO A 206 9.90 13.56 -15.33
CA PRO A 206 10.55 14.86 -15.44
C PRO A 206 12.03 14.77 -15.04
N PRO A 207 12.91 15.64 -15.61
CA PRO A 207 14.29 15.71 -15.20
C PRO A 207 14.42 15.87 -13.69
N PHE A 208 15.26 15.05 -13.10
CA PHE A 208 15.54 15.05 -11.67
C PHE A 208 17.03 15.26 -11.46
N HIS A 209 17.39 16.11 -10.52
CA HIS A 209 18.78 16.37 -10.14
C HIS A 209 19.03 15.64 -8.82
N PRO A 210 19.71 14.49 -8.87
CA PRO A 210 20.03 13.75 -7.66
C PRO A 210 21.00 14.55 -6.78
N ALA A 211 20.95 14.32 -5.48
CA ALA A 211 21.85 14.90 -4.49
C ALA A 211 22.75 13.77 -3.90
N PRO A 212 23.76 13.29 -4.64
CA PRO A 212 24.55 12.11 -4.26
C PRO A 212 25.41 12.34 -3.01
N ASP A 213 25.71 13.60 -2.66
CA ASP A 213 26.56 13.95 -1.51
C ASP A 213 25.84 13.89 -0.15
N ARG A 214 24.54 13.56 -0.15
CA ARG A 214 23.79 13.38 1.08
C ARG A 214 24.24 12.13 1.84
N LYS A 215 24.51 12.31 3.13
CA LYS A 215 24.88 11.21 4.03
C LYS A 215 23.63 10.76 4.79
N PHE A 216 23.14 9.56 4.51
CA PHE A 216 21.95 8.98 5.14
C PHE A 216 21.92 9.16 6.65
N GLN A 217 23.01 8.82 7.33
CA GLN A 217 23.08 8.96 8.79
C GLN A 217 22.86 10.38 9.28
N ARG A 218 23.47 11.38 8.62
CA ARG A 218 23.32 12.78 9.00
C ARG A 218 21.89 13.27 8.78
N ASP A 219 21.32 12.96 7.61
CA ASP A 219 20.02 13.51 7.21
C ASP A 219 18.86 12.90 7.99
N VAL A 220 19.02 11.67 8.51
CA VAL A 220 18.04 11.01 9.39
C VAL A 220 17.99 11.65 10.77
N TRP A 221 19.16 12.07 11.31
CA TRP A 221 19.22 12.65 12.66
C TRP A 221 18.95 14.16 12.71
N LEU A 222 19.12 14.85 11.56
CA LEU A 222 18.94 16.30 11.49
C LEU A 222 17.55 16.77 11.98
N PRO A 223 16.41 16.14 11.58
CA PRO A 223 15.09 16.55 12.05
C PRO A 223 14.87 16.35 13.55
N LEU A 224 15.57 15.36 14.17
CA LEU A 224 15.47 15.12 15.62
C LEU A 224 16.24 16.15 16.44
N GLN A 225 17.22 16.83 15.83
CA GLN A 225 17.99 17.91 16.45
C GLN A 225 17.28 19.26 16.36
N ASP A 226 16.33 19.41 15.43
CA ASP A 226 15.56 20.64 15.28
C ASP A 226 14.50 20.75 16.38
N GLU A 227 14.61 21.82 17.18
CA GLU A 227 13.70 22.07 18.32
C GLU A 227 12.25 22.27 17.91
N GLN A 228 11.99 22.79 16.70
CA GLN A 228 10.63 23.00 16.19
C GLN A 228 10.03 21.73 15.60
N PHE A 229 10.87 20.88 15.01
CA PHE A 229 10.41 19.67 14.33
C PHE A 229 10.29 18.46 15.27
N ARG A 230 11.11 18.38 16.30
CA ARG A 230 11.10 17.30 17.29
C ARG A 230 9.74 17.03 17.96
N PRO A 231 8.97 18.04 18.43
CA PRO A 231 7.64 17.79 18.97
C PRO A 231 6.66 17.17 17.98
N VAL A 232 6.76 17.55 16.69
CA VAL A 232 5.93 17.00 15.62
C VAL A 232 6.25 15.51 15.40
N ILE A 233 7.53 15.14 15.45
CA ILE A 233 7.95 13.73 15.34
C ILE A 233 7.40 12.92 16.52
N ILE A 234 7.56 13.42 17.75
CA ILE A 234 7.07 12.75 18.96
C ILE A 234 5.55 12.57 18.90
N PHE A 235 4.81 13.64 18.56
CA PHE A 235 3.36 13.55 18.40
C PHE A 235 2.95 12.49 17.38
N ASN A 236 3.56 12.48 16.18
CA ASN A 236 3.26 11.50 15.15
C ASN A 236 3.61 10.07 15.59
N LEU A 237 4.69 9.89 16.36
CA LEU A 237 5.06 8.59 16.90
C LEU A 237 4.00 8.07 17.88
N LEU A 238 3.62 8.90 18.86
CA LEU A 238 2.57 8.56 19.84
C LEU A 238 1.23 8.29 19.17
N TRP A 239 0.86 9.12 18.19
CA TRP A 239 -0.34 8.94 17.38
C TRP A 239 -0.31 7.62 16.59
N ALA A 240 0.81 7.28 15.98
CA ALA A 240 0.96 6.02 15.23
C ALA A 240 0.85 4.79 16.16
N ILE A 241 1.41 4.85 17.36
CA ILE A 241 1.27 3.78 18.36
C ILE A 241 -0.19 3.63 18.77
N ALA A 242 -0.88 4.72 19.11
CA ALA A 242 -2.28 4.70 19.49
C ALA A 242 -3.18 4.13 18.39
N GLN A 243 -3.00 4.56 17.13
CA GLN A 243 -3.72 4.01 15.99
C GLN A 243 -3.38 2.52 15.75
N GLY A 244 -2.11 2.14 15.85
CA GLY A 244 -1.67 0.75 15.62
C GLY A 244 -2.32 -0.23 16.58
N VAL A 245 -2.50 0.16 17.85
CA VAL A 245 -3.20 -0.67 18.83
C VAL A 245 -4.71 -0.69 18.56
N ALA A 246 -5.33 0.47 18.34
CA ALA A 246 -6.77 0.57 18.21
C ALA A 246 -7.30 -0.11 16.93
N LEU A 247 -6.76 0.23 15.75
CA LEU A 247 -7.31 -0.19 14.45
C LEU A 247 -7.26 -1.69 14.23
N VAL A 248 -6.19 -2.35 14.69
CA VAL A 248 -6.04 -3.81 14.54
C VAL A 248 -7.16 -4.55 15.28
N PHE A 249 -7.38 -4.18 16.54
CA PHE A 249 -8.39 -4.85 17.37
C PHE A 249 -9.82 -4.46 17.02
N PHE A 250 -10.06 -3.32 16.38
CA PHE A 250 -11.37 -3.01 15.80
C PHE A 250 -11.81 -4.05 14.78
N THR A 251 -10.92 -4.44 13.86
CA THR A 251 -11.23 -5.49 12.87
C THR A 251 -11.53 -6.83 13.54
N VAL A 252 -10.73 -7.23 14.53
CA VAL A 252 -10.97 -8.45 15.30
C VAL A 252 -12.33 -8.38 16.02
N GLN A 253 -12.66 -7.25 16.64
CA GLN A 253 -13.94 -7.02 17.32
C GLN A 253 -15.11 -7.17 16.37
N MET A 254 -15.05 -6.56 15.18
CA MET A 254 -16.11 -6.65 14.17
C MET A 254 -16.34 -8.09 13.71
N ILE A 255 -15.28 -8.87 13.50
CA ILE A 255 -15.40 -10.25 12.99
C ILE A 255 -15.77 -11.22 14.11
N SER A 256 -15.02 -11.22 15.23
CA SER A 256 -15.09 -12.29 16.23
C SER A 256 -16.19 -12.06 17.27
N VAL A 257 -16.48 -10.79 17.62
CA VAL A 257 -17.46 -10.47 18.67
C VAL A 257 -18.79 -10.03 18.07
N LEU A 258 -18.76 -9.07 17.12
CA LEU A 258 -19.97 -8.54 16.50
C LEU A 258 -20.47 -9.42 15.35
N GLN A 259 -19.68 -10.39 14.90
CA GLN A 259 -20.00 -11.31 13.79
C GLN A 259 -20.51 -10.58 12.52
N MET A 260 -19.97 -9.41 12.25
CA MET A 260 -20.32 -8.62 11.08
C MET A 260 -19.95 -9.36 9.79
N SER A 261 -20.78 -9.23 8.76
CA SER A 261 -20.41 -9.68 7.42
C SER A 261 -19.29 -8.83 6.83
N PHE A 262 -18.54 -9.38 5.88
CA PHE A 262 -17.47 -8.63 5.21
C PHE A 262 -18.02 -7.40 4.48
N THR A 263 -19.23 -7.50 3.92
CA THR A 263 -19.93 -6.34 3.32
C THR A 263 -20.23 -5.26 4.35
N GLN A 264 -20.65 -5.62 5.58
CA GLN A 264 -20.89 -4.66 6.65
C GLN A 264 -19.60 -3.98 7.11
N ILE A 265 -18.51 -4.75 7.27
CA ILE A 265 -17.17 -4.21 7.58
C ILE A 265 -16.72 -3.27 6.48
N ALA A 266 -16.94 -3.65 5.21
CA ALA A 266 -16.63 -2.83 4.05
C ALA A 266 -17.37 -1.49 4.08
N LEU A 267 -18.67 -1.50 4.35
CA LEU A 267 -19.50 -0.28 4.47
C LEU A 267 -19.05 0.60 5.64
N PHE A 268 -18.69 0.00 6.77
CA PHE A 268 -18.19 0.73 7.93
C PHE A 268 -16.88 1.47 7.62
N ASN A 269 -15.99 0.87 6.83
CA ASN A 269 -14.70 1.48 6.45
C ASN A 269 -14.84 2.59 5.38
N ILE A 270 -16.00 2.74 4.74
CA ILE A 270 -16.26 3.81 3.76
C ILE A 270 -16.68 5.12 4.45
N ILE A 271 -17.26 5.03 5.66
CA ILE A 271 -17.71 6.19 6.46
C ILE A 271 -16.55 6.79 7.23
#